data_d3c6f0050dbf41b34d2f587c76bb733e
#
_entry.id   d3c6f0050dbf41b34d2f587c76bb733e
#
_cell.length_a   1.000
_cell.length_b   1.000
_cell.length_c   1.000
_cell.angle_alpha   90.00
_cell.angle_beta   90.00
_cell.angle_gamma   90.00
#
_symmetry.space_group_name_H-M   'P 1'
#
loop_
_entity.id
_entity.type
_entity.pdbx_description
1 polymer ?
#
loop_
_entity_poly.entity_id
_entity_poly.type
_entity_poly.pdbx_seq_one_letter_code
_entity_poly.pdbx_strand_id
1 'polypeptide(L)'
;MRFHIQQESDISASTQLYNQICFAIAARHYPPGHRLPSTRQLAMQTGLHRNTISKVYRQLEIDGVVEAVAGSGIYVRDNLTKREFKKSVYSKDKISKTPDQEAKKAIDNFINIGCTLQETREILTNEIDWRIKCGARIIVSTPREDIGASMLIAEDLSPKVNVPVEVVPMEELEKVLSTSNNGTIVTSRYFLQPLEKVAKQHGVRAIAVDLSDFQKELKILKELNTGSCVGIVSISPGLLRAAEVIIHSMRGSELMLMTAISDNNSRLLSLLKASNHIVCDGPSLSVVENTLLKNRSQLMRLSLIHI
;
A
#
# COMPACT_ATOMS: atom_id res chain seq x y z
N MET A 1 20.60 1.67 0.66
CA MET A 1 19.73 0.74 1.39
C MET A 1 20.28 -0.67 1.23
N ARG A 2 20.26 -1.51 2.27
CA ARG A 2 20.67 -2.92 2.20
C ARG A 2 19.40 -3.77 2.30
N PHE A 3 19.28 -4.75 1.41
CA PHE A 3 18.20 -5.74 1.45
C PHE A 3 18.66 -6.94 2.28
N HIS A 4 17.79 -7.46 3.13
CA HIS A 4 18.09 -8.57 4.02
C HIS A 4 17.13 -9.72 3.78
N ILE A 5 17.66 -10.93 3.55
CA ILE A 5 16.87 -12.13 3.27
C ILE A 5 17.04 -13.11 4.43
N GLN A 6 15.93 -13.48 5.05
CA GLN A 6 15.88 -14.52 6.07
C GLN A 6 15.71 -15.89 5.40
N GLN A 7 16.73 -16.75 5.54
CA GLN A 7 16.73 -18.08 4.90
C GLN A 7 15.76 -19.07 5.57
N GLU A 8 15.46 -18.89 6.86
CA GLU A 8 14.57 -19.75 7.65
C GLU A 8 13.10 -19.25 7.71
N SER A 9 12.72 -18.32 6.85
CA SER A 9 11.36 -17.79 6.80
C SER A 9 10.46 -18.66 5.91
N ASP A 10 9.19 -18.82 6.31
CA ASP A 10 8.14 -19.46 5.50
C ASP A 10 7.87 -18.72 4.18
N ILE A 11 8.34 -17.47 4.08
CA ILE A 11 8.22 -16.65 2.87
C ILE A 11 9.43 -16.88 1.98
N SER A 12 9.17 -17.21 0.70
CA SER A 12 10.26 -17.44 -0.26
C SER A 12 11.20 -16.22 -0.37
N ALA A 13 12.49 -16.47 -0.52
CA ALA A 13 13.50 -15.41 -0.65
C ALA A 13 13.22 -14.44 -1.81
N SER A 14 12.60 -14.93 -2.88
CA SER A 14 12.15 -14.10 -4.01
C SER A 14 11.01 -13.15 -3.61
N THR A 15 10.05 -13.63 -2.84
CA THR A 15 8.93 -12.83 -2.33
C THR A 15 9.41 -11.79 -1.31
N GLN A 16 10.34 -12.17 -0.43
CA GLN A 16 10.95 -11.24 0.51
C GLN A 16 11.67 -10.09 -0.22
N LEU A 17 12.48 -10.41 -1.23
CA LEU A 17 13.19 -9.40 -2.02
C LEU A 17 12.21 -8.51 -2.80
N TYR A 18 11.20 -9.12 -3.44
CA TYR A 18 10.16 -8.40 -4.15
C TYR A 18 9.49 -7.36 -3.24
N ASN A 19 9.02 -7.80 -2.07
CA ASN A 19 8.34 -6.95 -1.09
C ASN A 19 9.24 -5.82 -0.60
N GLN A 20 10.51 -6.10 -0.30
CA GLN A 20 11.48 -5.10 0.13
C GLN A 20 11.76 -4.05 -0.94
N ILE A 21 11.83 -4.44 -2.22
CA ILE A 21 12.02 -3.48 -3.33
C ILE A 21 10.76 -2.62 -3.49
N CYS A 22 9.57 -3.22 -3.53
CA CYS A 22 8.30 -2.48 -3.60
C CYS A 22 8.19 -1.47 -2.46
N PHE A 23 8.56 -1.90 -1.25
CA PHE A 23 8.57 -1.04 -0.09
C PHE A 23 9.56 0.11 -0.22
N ALA A 24 10.80 -0.17 -0.66
CA ALA A 24 11.83 0.86 -0.85
C ALA A 24 11.42 1.92 -1.87
N ILE A 25 10.65 1.52 -2.88
CA ILE A 25 10.06 2.43 -3.87
C ILE A 25 8.92 3.24 -3.24
N ALA A 26 8.02 2.60 -2.50
CA ALA A 26 6.91 3.27 -1.81
C ALA A 26 7.43 4.28 -0.76
N ALA A 27 8.44 3.91 0.01
CA ALA A 27 9.12 4.78 0.97
C ALA A 27 10.03 5.84 0.32
N ARG A 28 10.00 5.98 -1.02
CA ARG A 28 10.82 6.91 -1.81
C ARG A 28 12.34 6.82 -1.57
N HIS A 29 12.83 5.69 -1.07
CA HIS A 29 14.28 5.42 -1.10
C HIS A 29 14.79 5.30 -2.54
N TYR A 30 13.90 4.85 -3.44
CA TYR A 30 14.09 4.89 -4.87
C TYR A 30 12.93 5.69 -5.47
N PRO A 31 13.09 7.01 -5.65
CA PRO A 31 12.04 7.85 -6.24
C PRO A 31 11.81 7.48 -7.71
N PRO A 32 10.66 7.89 -8.30
CA PRO A 32 10.39 7.73 -9.73
C PRO A 32 11.56 8.19 -10.60
N GLY A 33 11.87 7.42 -11.63
CA GLY A 33 13.04 7.65 -12.48
C GLY A 33 14.39 7.25 -11.88
N HIS A 34 14.43 6.77 -10.63
CA HIS A 34 15.67 6.35 -9.99
C HIS A 34 16.10 4.96 -10.49
N ARG A 35 17.40 4.81 -10.69
CA ARG A 35 17.99 3.53 -11.10
C ARG A 35 18.12 2.60 -9.91
N LEU A 36 17.55 1.39 -10.03
CA LEU A 36 17.70 0.33 -9.04
C LEU A 36 19.08 -0.35 -9.13
N PRO A 37 19.55 -0.98 -8.03
CA PRO A 37 20.80 -1.74 -8.05
C PRO A 37 20.76 -2.83 -9.14
N SER A 38 21.90 -3.08 -9.79
CA SER A 38 22.00 -4.15 -10.78
C SER A 38 21.76 -5.53 -10.14
N THR A 39 21.37 -6.52 -10.95
CA THR A 39 21.24 -7.92 -10.49
C THR A 39 22.50 -8.44 -9.83
N ARG A 40 23.68 -7.98 -10.28
CA ARG A 40 24.99 -8.33 -9.69
C ARG A 40 25.15 -7.69 -8.30
N GLN A 41 24.79 -6.44 -8.15
CA GLN A 41 24.85 -5.73 -6.86
C GLN A 41 23.88 -6.33 -5.84
N LEU A 42 22.63 -6.62 -6.25
CA LEU A 42 21.67 -7.29 -5.37
C LEU A 42 22.12 -8.70 -4.98
N ALA A 43 22.70 -9.47 -5.90
CA ALA A 43 23.23 -10.80 -5.60
C ALA A 43 24.33 -10.72 -4.52
N MET A 44 25.22 -9.73 -4.61
CA MET A 44 26.27 -9.50 -3.60
C MET A 44 25.69 -9.05 -2.25
N GLN A 45 24.61 -8.26 -2.25
CA GLN A 45 24.00 -7.75 -1.03
C GLN A 45 23.15 -8.79 -0.30
N THR A 46 22.42 -9.61 -1.05
CA THR A 46 21.38 -10.51 -0.50
C THR A 46 21.85 -11.96 -0.41
N GLY A 47 22.97 -12.33 -1.04
CA GLY A 47 23.42 -13.71 -1.16
C GLY A 47 22.55 -14.56 -2.12
N LEU A 48 21.58 -13.97 -2.79
CA LEU A 48 20.71 -14.69 -3.72
C LEU A 48 21.35 -14.92 -5.08
N HIS A 49 20.97 -16.02 -5.72
CA HIS A 49 21.43 -16.30 -7.08
C HIS A 49 20.87 -15.26 -8.07
N ARG A 50 21.67 -14.86 -9.06
CA ARG A 50 21.29 -13.84 -10.06
C ARG A 50 19.98 -14.17 -10.79
N ASN A 51 19.71 -15.45 -11.04
CA ASN A 51 18.47 -15.88 -11.70
C ASN A 51 17.22 -15.56 -10.83
N THR A 52 17.32 -15.70 -9.51
CA THR A 52 16.25 -15.34 -8.58
C THR A 52 15.97 -13.86 -8.65
N ILE A 53 17.02 -13.03 -8.62
CA ILE A 53 16.90 -11.58 -8.70
C ILE A 53 16.34 -11.14 -10.07
N SER A 54 16.76 -11.77 -11.15
CA SER A 54 16.23 -11.50 -12.48
C SER A 54 14.74 -11.84 -12.58
N LYS A 55 14.28 -12.90 -11.93
CA LYS A 55 12.85 -13.24 -11.84
C LYS A 55 12.08 -12.17 -11.06
N VAL A 56 12.63 -11.69 -9.94
CA VAL A 56 12.03 -10.61 -9.14
C VAL A 56 11.92 -9.32 -9.95
N TYR A 57 12.97 -8.91 -10.64
CA TYR A 57 12.94 -7.72 -11.49
C TYR A 57 11.95 -7.85 -12.64
N ARG A 58 11.87 -9.04 -13.27
CA ARG A 58 10.88 -9.29 -14.30
C ARG A 58 9.44 -9.22 -13.78
N GLN A 59 9.21 -9.71 -12.55
CA GLN A 59 7.91 -9.59 -11.92
C GLN A 59 7.55 -8.12 -11.63
N LEU A 60 8.49 -7.35 -11.07
CA LEU A 60 8.31 -5.90 -10.84
C LEU A 60 8.03 -5.13 -12.14
N GLU A 61 8.62 -5.57 -13.26
CA GLU A 61 8.38 -4.98 -14.58
C GLU A 61 6.98 -5.34 -15.11
N ILE A 62 6.56 -6.60 -14.97
CA ILE A 62 5.20 -7.06 -15.31
C ILE A 62 4.15 -6.27 -14.50
N ASP A 63 4.42 -6.07 -13.21
CA ASP A 63 3.54 -5.33 -12.29
C ASP A 63 3.60 -3.80 -12.51
N GLY A 64 4.40 -3.36 -13.47
CA GLY A 64 4.49 -1.94 -13.85
C GLY A 64 5.18 -1.04 -12.83
N VAL A 65 5.87 -1.62 -11.85
CA VAL A 65 6.59 -0.89 -10.80
C VAL A 65 7.92 -0.33 -11.31
N VAL A 66 8.57 -1.08 -12.21
CA VAL A 66 9.85 -0.71 -12.79
C VAL A 66 9.83 -0.87 -14.31
N GLU A 67 10.83 -0.32 -14.99
CA GLU A 67 11.06 -0.50 -16.43
C GLU A 67 12.53 -0.85 -16.70
N ALA A 68 12.77 -1.77 -17.61
CA ALA A 68 14.09 -2.11 -18.08
C ALA A 68 14.47 -1.23 -19.27
N VAL A 69 15.56 -0.46 -19.14
CA VAL A 69 16.13 0.33 -20.23
C VAL A 69 17.35 -0.40 -20.76
N ALA A 70 17.27 -0.85 -22.01
CA ALA A 70 18.34 -1.64 -22.66
C ALA A 70 19.69 -0.93 -22.56
N GLY A 71 20.71 -1.65 -22.07
CA GLY A 71 22.06 -1.13 -21.88
C GLY A 71 22.24 -0.16 -20.70
N SER A 72 21.17 0.33 -20.08
CA SER A 72 21.22 1.33 -19.01
C SER A 72 20.91 0.76 -17.62
N GLY A 73 19.93 -0.14 -17.51
CA GLY A 73 19.56 -0.79 -16.26
C GLY A 73 18.06 -0.80 -16.00
N ILE A 74 17.70 -0.97 -14.73
CA ILE A 74 16.30 -1.03 -14.29
C ILE A 74 15.99 0.25 -13.52
N TYR A 75 14.89 0.90 -13.88
CA TYR A 75 14.47 2.18 -13.33
C TYR A 75 13.08 2.07 -12.70
N VAL A 76 12.85 2.82 -11.64
CA VAL A 76 11.51 2.96 -11.06
C VAL A 76 10.63 3.71 -12.05
N ARG A 77 9.50 3.11 -12.41
CA ARG A 77 8.58 3.70 -13.37
C ARG A 77 7.96 4.98 -12.81
N ASP A 78 7.88 6.00 -13.63
CA ASP A 78 7.29 7.30 -13.28
C ASP A 78 5.73 7.28 -13.35
N ASN A 79 5.11 6.12 -13.11
CA ASN A 79 3.66 5.95 -13.14
C ASN A 79 2.92 6.62 -11.97
N LEU A 80 3.63 7.30 -11.07
CA LEU A 80 3.08 8.13 -10.00
C LEU A 80 3.12 9.62 -10.30
N THR A 81 3.58 10.03 -11.44
CA THR A 81 3.46 11.42 -11.85
C THR A 81 2.13 11.62 -12.56
N LYS A 82 1.16 12.18 -11.85
CA LYS A 82 0.48 13.45 -12.20
C LYS A 82 0.57 13.97 -13.66
N ARG A 83 1.29 13.33 -14.58
CA ARG A 83 1.50 13.84 -15.94
C ARG A 83 0.40 13.47 -16.92
N GLU A 84 -0.20 12.31 -16.81
CA GLU A 84 -1.35 12.00 -17.66
C GLU A 84 -2.64 12.62 -17.11
N PHE A 85 -2.80 12.67 -15.77
CA PHE A 85 -3.91 13.41 -15.16
C PHE A 85 -3.77 14.93 -15.30
N LYS A 86 -2.54 15.49 -15.32
CA LYS A 86 -2.32 16.93 -15.53
C LYS A 86 -2.24 17.36 -16.99
N LYS A 87 -1.89 16.48 -17.92
CA LYS A 87 -2.01 16.79 -19.34
C LYS A 87 -3.46 16.75 -19.83
N SER A 88 -4.32 16.01 -19.15
CA SER A 88 -5.77 16.01 -19.42
C SER A 88 -6.51 17.20 -18.77
N VAL A 89 -5.95 17.81 -17.70
CA VAL A 89 -6.68 18.85 -16.94
C VAL A 89 -6.02 20.23 -16.99
N TYR A 90 -4.70 20.35 -17.31
CA TYR A 90 -3.99 21.65 -17.32
C TYR A 90 -2.96 21.77 -18.45
N SER A 91 -3.30 21.45 -19.69
CA SER A 91 -2.70 22.16 -20.80
C SER A 91 -3.42 23.50 -20.91
N LYS A 92 -2.76 24.56 -20.48
CA LYS A 92 -3.14 25.94 -20.79
C LYS A 92 -2.94 26.18 -22.28
N ASP A 93 -3.75 25.56 -23.10
CA ASP A 93 -4.13 26.09 -24.39
C ASP A 93 -5.64 26.31 -24.34
N LYS A 94 -5.96 27.59 -24.24
CA LYS A 94 -7.29 28.15 -24.26
C LYS A 94 -8.00 27.76 -25.56
N ILE A 95 -8.68 26.63 -25.54
CA ILE A 95 -9.93 26.46 -26.28
C ILE A 95 -10.88 25.91 -25.21
N SER A 96 -11.82 26.73 -24.79
CA SER A 96 -12.90 26.34 -23.87
C SER A 96 -13.77 25.30 -24.61
N LYS A 97 -13.37 24.05 -24.54
CA LYS A 97 -14.16 22.94 -25.04
C LYS A 97 -15.31 22.73 -24.08
N THR A 98 -16.50 23.00 -24.57
CA THR A 98 -17.71 22.71 -23.79
C THR A 98 -17.85 21.18 -23.62
N PRO A 99 -18.47 20.71 -22.51
CA PRO A 99 -18.75 19.25 -22.32
C PRO A 99 -19.41 18.62 -23.55
N ASP A 100 -20.27 19.36 -24.24
CA ASP A 100 -20.94 18.91 -25.48
C ASP A 100 -19.97 18.67 -26.63
N GLN A 101 -18.92 19.48 -26.76
CA GLN A 101 -17.90 19.29 -27.81
C GLN A 101 -17.04 18.06 -27.52
N GLU A 102 -16.72 17.79 -26.27
CA GLU A 102 -15.98 16.58 -25.90
C GLU A 102 -16.85 15.31 -26.03
N ALA A 103 -18.14 15.40 -25.70
CA ALA A 103 -19.08 14.30 -25.93
C ALA A 103 -19.21 13.96 -27.41
N LYS A 104 -19.34 14.99 -28.29
CA LYS A 104 -19.37 14.79 -29.76
C LYS A 104 -18.10 14.10 -30.24
N LYS A 105 -16.93 14.57 -29.82
CA LYS A 105 -15.65 13.94 -30.20
C LYS A 105 -15.54 12.49 -29.74
N ALA A 106 -16.02 12.19 -28.54
CA ALA A 106 -16.01 10.83 -28.05
C ALA A 106 -16.87 9.92 -28.94
N ILE A 107 -18.06 10.38 -29.32
CA ILE A 107 -18.94 9.66 -30.25
C ILE A 107 -18.29 9.50 -31.63
N ASP A 108 -17.71 10.59 -32.20
CA ASP A 108 -17.02 10.53 -33.47
C ASP A 108 -15.87 9.56 -33.51
N ASN A 109 -15.13 9.43 -32.37
CA ASN A 109 -14.05 8.44 -32.22
C ASN A 109 -14.59 7.01 -32.32
N PHE A 110 -15.72 6.69 -31.69
CA PHE A 110 -16.34 5.37 -31.78
C PHE A 110 -16.78 5.04 -33.19
N ILE A 111 -17.35 6.02 -33.90
CA ILE A 111 -17.75 5.87 -35.30
C ILE A 111 -16.53 5.64 -36.21
N ASN A 112 -15.44 6.37 -35.99
CA ASN A 112 -14.20 6.23 -36.77
C ASN A 112 -13.52 4.85 -36.59
N ILE A 113 -13.72 4.17 -35.48
CA ILE A 113 -13.24 2.77 -35.25
C ILE A 113 -14.25 1.74 -35.76
N GLY A 114 -15.36 2.14 -36.36
CA GLY A 114 -16.32 1.27 -37.00
C GLY A 114 -17.56 0.92 -36.21
N CYS A 115 -17.77 1.53 -35.03
CA CYS A 115 -18.99 1.31 -34.24
C CYS A 115 -20.17 2.07 -34.86
N THR A 116 -21.35 1.45 -34.84
CA THR A 116 -22.61 2.15 -35.15
C THR A 116 -23.00 3.06 -33.96
N LEU A 117 -23.89 4.03 -34.22
CA LEU A 117 -24.42 4.87 -33.13
C LEU A 117 -25.14 4.06 -32.02
N GLN A 118 -25.79 2.96 -32.41
CA GLN A 118 -26.45 2.08 -31.46
C GLN A 118 -25.43 1.37 -30.54
N GLU A 119 -24.39 0.78 -31.12
CA GLU A 119 -23.30 0.15 -30.37
C GLU A 119 -22.58 1.16 -29.48
N THR A 120 -22.30 2.37 -30.01
CA THR A 120 -21.69 3.47 -29.23
C THR A 120 -22.54 3.82 -28.01
N ARG A 121 -23.86 3.91 -28.17
CA ARG A 121 -24.79 4.20 -27.08
C ARG A 121 -24.72 3.10 -26.02
N GLU A 122 -24.78 1.84 -26.43
CA GLU A 122 -24.74 0.70 -25.51
C GLU A 122 -23.43 0.64 -24.73
N ILE A 123 -22.29 0.83 -25.42
CA ILE A 123 -20.98 0.84 -24.77
C ILE A 123 -20.88 1.96 -23.73
N LEU A 124 -21.26 3.19 -24.11
CA LEU A 124 -21.19 4.34 -23.22
C LEU A 124 -22.17 4.23 -22.04
N THR A 125 -23.39 3.75 -22.29
CA THR A 125 -24.37 3.56 -21.21
C THR A 125 -23.90 2.51 -20.21
N ASN A 126 -23.42 1.37 -20.70
CA ASN A 126 -22.88 0.32 -19.82
C ASN A 126 -21.68 0.82 -19.00
N GLU A 127 -20.79 1.59 -19.57
CA GLU A 127 -19.63 2.17 -18.86
C GLU A 127 -20.08 3.20 -17.81
N ILE A 128 -21.06 4.05 -18.12
CA ILE A 128 -21.62 5.03 -17.18
C ILE A 128 -22.31 4.31 -16.02
N ASP A 129 -23.17 3.34 -16.31
CA ASP A 129 -23.89 2.57 -15.30
C ASP A 129 -22.93 1.80 -14.38
N TRP A 130 -21.86 1.23 -14.97
CA TRP A 130 -20.81 0.58 -14.20
C TRP A 130 -20.08 1.56 -13.26
N ARG A 131 -19.74 2.77 -13.73
CA ARG A 131 -19.10 3.80 -12.90
C ARG A 131 -20.00 4.27 -11.77
N ILE A 132 -21.28 4.49 -12.05
CA ILE A 132 -22.28 4.86 -11.03
C ILE A 132 -22.36 3.76 -9.97
N LYS A 133 -22.44 2.51 -10.41
CA LYS A 133 -22.50 1.32 -9.52
C LYS A 133 -21.24 1.21 -8.66
N CYS A 134 -20.06 1.37 -9.24
CA CYS A 134 -18.81 1.34 -8.50
C CYS A 134 -18.64 2.50 -7.51
N GLY A 135 -19.24 3.65 -7.80
CA GLY A 135 -19.20 4.84 -6.96
C GLY A 135 -20.15 4.84 -5.76
N ALA A 136 -21.00 3.82 -5.59
CA ALA A 136 -22.05 3.83 -4.56
C ALA A 136 -21.52 3.70 -3.13
N ARG A 137 -20.41 2.99 -2.92
CA ARG A 137 -19.72 2.81 -1.63
C ARG A 137 -18.29 2.32 -1.84
N ILE A 138 -17.48 2.42 -0.78
CA ILE A 138 -16.15 1.83 -0.72
C ILE A 138 -16.18 0.65 0.26
N ILE A 139 -15.67 -0.49 -0.17
CA ILE A 139 -15.51 -1.68 0.66
C ILE A 139 -14.01 -1.90 0.85
N VAL A 140 -13.52 -1.64 2.05
CA VAL A 140 -12.12 -1.93 2.39
C VAL A 140 -12.02 -3.37 2.86
N SER A 141 -11.14 -4.15 2.22
CA SER A 141 -11.08 -5.59 2.45
C SER A 141 -9.63 -6.10 2.52
N THR A 142 -9.36 -6.82 3.58
CA THR A 142 -8.13 -7.60 3.83
C THR A 142 -8.51 -8.94 4.47
N PRO A 143 -7.62 -9.93 4.54
CA PRO A 143 -7.90 -11.17 5.27
C PRO A 143 -8.34 -10.90 6.71
N ARG A 144 -9.20 -11.77 7.24
CA ARG A 144 -9.70 -11.67 8.63
C ARG A 144 -8.55 -11.58 9.64
N GLU A 145 -7.46 -12.29 9.39
CA GLU A 145 -6.27 -12.27 10.24
C GLU A 145 -5.57 -10.90 10.30
N ASP A 146 -5.84 -10.04 9.32
CA ASP A 146 -5.28 -8.68 9.23
C ASP A 146 -6.36 -7.62 8.99
N ILE A 147 -7.54 -7.80 9.60
CA ILE A 147 -8.65 -6.87 9.49
C ILE A 147 -8.27 -5.47 9.99
N GLY A 148 -7.31 -5.38 10.90
CA GLY A 148 -6.74 -4.13 11.38
C GLY A 148 -6.18 -3.27 10.23
N ALA A 149 -5.58 -3.87 9.22
CA ALA A 149 -5.14 -3.13 8.03
C ALA A 149 -6.31 -2.47 7.28
N SER A 150 -7.45 -3.18 7.15
CA SER A 150 -8.67 -2.58 6.57
C SER A 150 -9.21 -1.43 7.42
N MET A 151 -9.15 -1.54 8.74
CA MET A 151 -9.59 -0.47 9.65
C MET A 151 -8.74 0.79 9.48
N LEU A 152 -7.42 0.64 9.41
CA LEU A 152 -6.50 1.77 9.16
C LEU A 152 -6.76 2.44 7.82
N ILE A 153 -6.93 1.65 6.76
CA ILE A 153 -7.28 2.17 5.43
C ILE A 153 -8.63 2.90 5.46
N ALA A 154 -9.63 2.34 6.13
CA ALA A 154 -10.96 2.93 6.21
C ALA A 154 -10.96 4.24 7.01
N GLU A 155 -10.22 4.31 8.12
CA GLU A 155 -10.05 5.51 8.92
C GLU A 155 -9.41 6.65 8.10
N ASP A 156 -8.40 6.34 7.30
CA ASP A 156 -7.70 7.31 6.45
C ASP A 156 -8.54 7.75 5.24
N LEU A 157 -9.40 6.87 4.72
CA LEU A 157 -10.25 7.16 3.55
C LEU A 157 -11.53 7.91 3.92
N SER A 158 -12.19 7.54 5.04
CA SER A 158 -13.51 8.06 5.40
C SER A 158 -13.62 9.59 5.39
N PRO A 159 -12.65 10.37 5.90
CA PRO A 159 -12.72 11.84 5.85
C PRO A 159 -12.44 12.42 4.46
N LYS A 160 -11.92 11.63 3.52
CA LYS A 160 -11.48 12.10 2.19
C LYS A 160 -12.50 11.81 1.08
N VAL A 161 -13.54 11.04 1.39
CA VAL A 161 -14.56 10.61 0.42
C VAL A 161 -15.97 10.94 0.90
N ASN A 162 -16.88 11.18 -0.04
CA ASN A 162 -18.28 11.50 0.25
C ASN A 162 -19.21 10.30 0.06
N VAL A 163 -18.70 9.08 0.23
CA VAL A 163 -19.46 7.84 0.11
C VAL A 163 -19.21 6.95 1.33
N PRO A 164 -20.15 6.07 1.69
CA PRO A 164 -19.95 5.15 2.81
C PRO A 164 -18.70 4.29 2.62
N VAL A 165 -17.92 4.14 3.69
CA VAL A 165 -16.74 3.26 3.74
C VAL A 165 -17.05 2.13 4.71
N GLU A 166 -17.03 0.90 4.21
CA GLU A 166 -17.33 -0.32 4.96
C GLU A 166 -16.09 -1.19 5.05
N VAL A 167 -15.85 -1.81 6.20
CA VAL A 167 -14.79 -2.81 6.37
C VAL A 167 -15.41 -4.20 6.30
N VAL A 168 -14.97 -5.00 5.34
CA VAL A 168 -15.46 -6.36 5.12
C VAL A 168 -14.27 -7.31 5.01
N PRO A 169 -14.20 -8.37 5.84
CA PRO A 169 -13.16 -9.39 5.68
C PRO A 169 -13.23 -10.03 4.29
N MET A 170 -12.05 -10.36 3.73
CA MET A 170 -11.95 -10.91 2.38
C MET A 170 -12.77 -12.20 2.22
N GLU A 171 -12.85 -13.00 3.27
CA GLU A 171 -13.60 -14.26 3.31
C GLU A 171 -15.12 -14.05 3.25
N GLU A 172 -15.63 -12.87 3.59
CA GLU A 172 -17.05 -12.52 3.55
C GLU A 172 -17.45 -11.68 2.34
N LEU A 173 -16.47 -11.19 1.59
CA LEU A 173 -16.64 -10.23 0.51
C LEU A 173 -17.58 -10.76 -0.58
N GLU A 174 -17.42 -12.02 -0.98
CA GLU A 174 -18.27 -12.66 -2.01
C GLU A 174 -19.73 -12.68 -1.59
N LYS A 175 -20.01 -13.01 -0.32
CA LYS A 175 -21.37 -13.00 0.24
C LYS A 175 -21.97 -11.59 0.25
N VAL A 176 -21.19 -10.59 0.64
CA VAL A 176 -21.63 -9.18 0.67
C VAL A 176 -21.93 -8.68 -0.75
N LEU A 177 -21.07 -8.99 -1.71
CA LEU A 177 -21.27 -8.60 -3.11
C LEU A 177 -22.41 -9.35 -3.79
N SER A 178 -22.69 -10.59 -3.38
CA SER A 178 -23.86 -11.35 -3.89
C SER A 178 -25.18 -10.72 -3.47
N THR A 179 -25.23 -10.08 -2.31
CA THR A 179 -26.43 -9.40 -1.82
C THR A 179 -26.57 -8.00 -2.44
N SER A 180 -25.48 -7.31 -2.66
CA SER A 180 -25.46 -5.93 -3.15
C SER A 180 -24.18 -5.69 -3.96
N ASN A 181 -24.24 -6.04 -5.25
CA ASN A 181 -23.09 -6.01 -6.15
C ASN A 181 -22.73 -4.57 -6.62
N ASN A 182 -22.62 -3.64 -5.69
CA ASN A 182 -22.22 -2.27 -5.93
C ASN A 182 -21.05 -1.85 -5.03
N GLY A 183 -20.29 -0.87 -5.47
CA GLY A 183 -19.15 -0.30 -4.74
C GLY A 183 -17.80 -0.54 -5.40
N THR A 184 -16.78 0.04 -4.80
CA THR A 184 -15.38 -0.17 -5.17
C THR A 184 -14.68 -0.89 -4.02
N ILE A 185 -14.01 -1.99 -4.32
CA ILE A 185 -13.18 -2.69 -3.35
C ILE A 185 -11.85 -1.95 -3.24
N VAL A 186 -11.43 -1.65 -2.03
CA VAL A 186 -10.13 -1.05 -1.71
C VAL A 186 -9.36 -2.01 -0.83
N THR A 187 -8.10 -2.24 -1.15
CA THR A 187 -7.23 -3.13 -0.39
C THR A 187 -5.78 -2.68 -0.47
N SER A 188 -4.90 -3.32 0.31
CA SER A 188 -3.47 -3.15 0.12
C SER A 188 -2.98 -3.88 -1.14
N ARG A 189 -1.84 -3.47 -1.71
CA ARG A 189 -1.25 -4.13 -2.90
C ARG A 189 -1.08 -5.63 -2.75
N TYR A 190 -0.83 -6.10 -1.54
CA TYR A 190 -0.59 -7.52 -1.25
C TYR A 190 -1.80 -8.40 -1.54
N PHE A 191 -3.01 -7.86 -1.41
CA PHE A 191 -4.25 -8.60 -1.55
C PHE A 191 -5.05 -8.24 -2.81
N LEU A 192 -4.50 -7.40 -3.69
CA LEU A 192 -5.19 -6.96 -4.90
C LEU A 192 -5.54 -8.13 -5.84
N GLN A 193 -4.57 -9.00 -6.14
CA GLN A 193 -4.75 -10.10 -7.09
C GLN A 193 -5.93 -11.04 -6.77
N PRO A 194 -6.05 -11.59 -5.54
CA PRO A 194 -7.21 -12.42 -5.20
C PRO A 194 -8.52 -11.63 -5.24
N LEU A 195 -8.52 -10.36 -4.83
CA LEU A 195 -9.72 -9.53 -4.82
C LEU A 195 -10.17 -9.07 -6.21
N GLU A 196 -9.25 -8.89 -7.17
CA GLU A 196 -9.61 -8.63 -8.56
C GLU A 196 -10.45 -9.74 -9.19
N LYS A 197 -10.21 -11.00 -8.82
CA LYS A 197 -11.01 -12.13 -9.31
C LYS A 197 -12.45 -12.01 -8.83
N VAL A 198 -12.65 -11.76 -7.54
CA VAL A 198 -13.98 -11.56 -6.93
C VAL A 198 -14.65 -10.32 -7.52
N ALA A 199 -13.91 -9.23 -7.66
CA ALA A 199 -14.42 -7.99 -8.25
C ALA A 199 -14.95 -8.20 -9.67
N LYS A 200 -14.21 -8.91 -10.52
CA LYS A 200 -14.61 -9.22 -11.90
C LYS A 200 -15.88 -10.07 -11.95
N GLN A 201 -16.03 -11.08 -11.07
CA GLN A 201 -17.22 -11.93 -11.01
C GLN A 201 -18.48 -11.12 -10.68
N HIS A 202 -18.37 -10.12 -9.83
CA HIS A 202 -19.49 -9.27 -9.41
C HIS A 202 -19.60 -7.96 -10.21
N GLY A 203 -18.76 -7.73 -11.23
CA GLY A 203 -18.77 -6.54 -12.05
C GLY A 203 -18.51 -5.25 -11.26
N VAL A 204 -17.67 -5.31 -10.22
CA VAL A 204 -17.23 -4.16 -9.41
C VAL A 204 -15.75 -3.90 -9.62
N ARG A 205 -15.27 -2.75 -9.19
CA ARG A 205 -13.87 -2.35 -9.33
C ARG A 205 -13.08 -2.74 -8.07
N ALA A 206 -11.84 -3.22 -8.24
CA ALA A 206 -10.86 -3.35 -7.17
C ALA A 206 -9.69 -2.41 -7.42
N ILE A 207 -9.23 -1.72 -6.38
CA ILE A 207 -8.07 -0.83 -6.40
C ILE A 207 -7.18 -1.11 -5.21
N ALA A 208 -5.87 -1.05 -5.44
CA ALA A 208 -4.91 -1.09 -4.35
C ALA A 208 -4.58 0.32 -3.87
N VAL A 209 -4.43 0.46 -2.56
CA VAL A 209 -3.89 1.65 -1.92
C VAL A 209 -2.60 1.30 -1.20
N ASP A 210 -1.68 2.25 -1.16
CA ASP A 210 -0.51 2.15 -0.32
C ASP A 210 -0.88 2.72 1.06
N LEU A 211 -0.55 1.97 2.11
CA LEU A 211 -0.61 2.48 3.47
C LEU A 211 0.39 3.63 3.60
N SER A 212 -0.03 4.67 4.21
CA SER A 212 0.59 5.96 4.56
C SER A 212 2.08 6.21 4.28
N ASP A 213 2.41 7.49 4.07
CA ASP A 213 3.78 7.99 3.92
C ASP A 213 4.47 8.08 5.29
N PHE A 214 5.13 7.02 5.72
CA PHE A 214 5.89 6.93 6.97
C PHE A 214 7.24 7.67 6.94
N GLN A 215 7.45 8.61 6.02
CA GLN A 215 8.77 9.26 5.86
C GLN A 215 9.21 10.05 7.09
N LYS A 216 8.26 10.66 7.80
CA LYS A 216 8.54 11.43 9.02
C LYS A 216 9.03 10.52 10.14
N GLU A 217 8.31 9.43 10.37
CA GLU A 217 8.58 8.44 11.39
C GLU A 217 9.89 7.71 11.10
N LEU A 218 10.09 7.32 9.84
CA LEU A 218 11.34 6.71 9.39
C LEU A 218 12.54 7.66 9.55
N LYS A 219 12.34 8.97 9.39
CA LYS A 219 13.40 9.95 9.64
C LYS A 219 13.75 9.98 11.12
N ILE A 220 12.77 10.03 12.01
CA ILE A 220 12.98 9.99 13.47
C ILE A 220 13.74 8.70 13.85
N LEU A 221 13.28 7.54 13.33
CA LEU A 221 13.94 6.26 13.60
C LEU A 221 15.37 6.17 13.10
N LYS A 222 15.72 6.89 12.01
CA LYS A 222 17.09 6.99 11.50
C LYS A 222 18.02 7.76 12.42
N GLU A 223 17.48 8.73 13.14
CA GLU A 223 18.24 9.63 14.02
C GLU A 223 18.41 9.07 15.45
N LEU A 224 17.76 7.95 15.79
CA LEU A 224 17.87 7.31 17.11
C LEU A 224 19.29 6.80 17.37
N ASN A 225 19.70 6.84 18.63
CA ASN A 225 20.98 6.30 19.07
C ASN A 225 21.04 4.77 18.91
N THR A 226 22.22 4.26 18.55
CA THR A 226 22.48 2.81 18.55
C THR A 226 22.21 2.21 19.92
N GLY A 227 21.55 1.06 19.95
CA GLY A 227 21.13 0.40 21.18
C GLY A 227 19.78 0.87 21.72
N SER A 228 19.11 1.85 21.07
CA SER A 228 17.75 2.24 21.47
C SER A 228 16.77 1.10 21.26
N CYS A 229 15.88 0.90 22.23
CA CYS A 229 14.78 -0.05 22.13
C CYS A 229 13.52 0.65 21.64
N VAL A 230 13.01 0.21 20.49
CA VAL A 230 11.81 0.75 19.83
C VAL A 230 10.69 -0.26 19.93
N GLY A 231 9.60 0.13 20.58
CA GLY A 231 8.35 -0.62 20.61
C GLY A 231 7.42 -0.16 19.49
N ILE A 232 6.86 -1.10 18.73
CA ILE A 232 5.88 -0.82 17.69
C ILE A 232 4.56 -1.45 18.09
N VAL A 233 3.49 -0.66 18.12
CA VAL A 233 2.15 -1.10 18.50
C VAL A 233 1.18 -0.82 17.36
N SER A 234 0.42 -1.82 16.95
CA SER A 234 -0.55 -1.68 15.85
C SER A 234 -1.75 -2.58 16.08
N ILE A 235 -2.88 -2.23 15.45
CA ILE A 235 -4.02 -3.14 15.30
C ILE A 235 -3.84 -4.14 14.15
N SER A 236 -2.82 -3.96 13.30
CA SER A 236 -2.54 -4.78 12.11
C SER A 236 -1.27 -5.63 12.30
N PRO A 237 -1.40 -6.97 12.35
CA PRO A 237 -0.24 -7.87 12.33
C PRO A 237 0.61 -7.71 11.06
N GLY A 238 -0.02 -7.43 9.92
CA GLY A 238 0.68 -7.19 8.66
C GLY A 238 1.55 -5.94 8.70
N LEU A 239 1.03 -4.85 9.29
CA LEU A 239 1.79 -3.62 9.46
C LEU A 239 2.98 -3.82 10.41
N LEU A 240 2.81 -4.56 11.50
CA LEU A 240 3.92 -4.88 12.42
C LEU A 240 5.04 -5.62 11.69
N ARG A 241 4.71 -6.67 10.94
CA ARG A 241 5.70 -7.42 10.15
C ARG A 241 6.40 -6.54 9.11
N ALA A 242 5.65 -5.68 8.42
CA ALA A 242 6.22 -4.73 7.48
C ALA A 242 7.18 -3.77 8.17
N ALA A 243 6.80 -3.17 9.30
CA ALA A 243 7.62 -2.26 10.07
C ALA A 243 8.93 -2.91 10.54
N GLU A 244 8.89 -4.16 11.04
CA GLU A 244 10.08 -4.90 11.40
C GLU A 244 11.06 -5.04 10.24
N VAL A 245 10.58 -5.48 9.08
CA VAL A 245 11.40 -5.63 7.86
C VAL A 245 12.04 -4.31 7.45
N ILE A 246 11.27 -3.23 7.51
CA ILE A 246 11.73 -1.90 7.12
C ILE A 246 12.83 -1.40 8.03
N ILE A 247 12.58 -1.42 9.34
CA ILE A 247 13.53 -0.88 10.31
C ILE A 247 14.80 -1.72 10.31
N HIS A 248 14.67 -3.05 10.23
CA HIS A 248 15.83 -3.93 10.06
C HIS A 248 16.63 -3.63 8.78
N SER A 249 15.97 -3.33 7.67
CA SER A 249 16.66 -2.98 6.43
C SER A 249 17.39 -1.63 6.49
N MET A 250 16.92 -0.71 7.35
CA MET A 250 17.51 0.64 7.51
C MET A 250 18.67 0.68 8.50
N ARG A 251 18.48 0.06 9.67
CA ARG A 251 19.37 0.18 10.83
C ARG A 251 19.98 -1.15 11.27
N GLY A 252 19.56 -2.27 10.66
CA GLY A 252 20.06 -3.61 10.99
C GLY A 252 19.85 -3.95 12.48
N SER A 253 20.91 -4.42 13.12
CA SER A 253 20.92 -4.75 14.55
C SER A 253 21.23 -3.55 15.48
N GLU A 254 21.32 -2.33 14.93
CA GLU A 254 21.61 -1.13 15.73
C GLU A 254 20.45 -0.72 16.64
N LEU A 255 19.22 -1.09 16.29
CA LEU A 255 18.03 -0.86 17.11
C LEU A 255 17.46 -2.20 17.60
N MET A 256 17.03 -2.22 18.86
CA MET A 256 16.26 -3.34 19.39
C MET A 256 14.79 -3.10 19.11
N LEU A 257 14.15 -4.00 18.38
CA LEU A 257 12.74 -3.89 18.03
C LEU A 257 11.88 -4.83 18.86
N MET A 258 10.76 -4.32 19.35
CA MET A 258 9.70 -5.09 19.97
C MET A 258 8.38 -4.73 19.32
N THR A 259 7.53 -5.71 19.05
CA THR A 259 6.22 -5.50 18.44
C THR A 259 5.11 -6.07 19.29
N ALA A 260 3.97 -5.40 19.34
CA ALA A 260 2.77 -5.90 19.99
C ALA A 260 1.51 -5.46 19.24
N ILE A 261 0.54 -6.38 19.14
CA ILE A 261 -0.83 -6.02 18.79
C ILE A 261 -1.46 -5.30 19.98
N SER A 262 -2.20 -4.22 19.71
CA SER A 262 -2.73 -3.33 20.76
C SER A 262 -3.71 -4.00 21.72
N ASP A 263 -4.38 -5.08 21.33
CA ASP A 263 -5.30 -5.87 22.16
C ASP A 263 -4.59 -6.89 23.08
N ASN A 264 -3.30 -7.18 22.86
CA ASN A 264 -2.51 -8.08 23.69
C ASN A 264 -1.90 -7.34 24.90
N ASN A 265 -2.70 -7.16 25.94
CA ASN A 265 -2.32 -6.38 27.12
C ASN A 265 -1.02 -6.82 27.78
N SER A 266 -0.74 -8.13 27.88
CA SER A 266 0.48 -8.63 28.53
C SER A 266 1.73 -8.31 27.74
N ARG A 267 1.67 -8.50 26.42
CA ARG A 267 2.78 -8.21 25.52
C ARG A 267 2.98 -6.69 25.39
N LEU A 268 1.89 -5.93 25.32
CA LEU A 268 1.92 -4.47 25.31
C LEU A 268 2.61 -3.90 26.56
N LEU A 269 2.23 -4.38 27.74
CA LEU A 269 2.85 -3.93 28.99
C LEU A 269 4.36 -4.26 29.05
N SER A 270 4.74 -5.44 28.60
CA SER A 270 6.15 -5.85 28.52
C SER A 270 6.94 -4.97 27.56
N LEU A 271 6.36 -4.68 26.40
CA LEU A 271 6.93 -3.80 25.39
C LEU A 271 7.11 -2.38 25.96
N LEU A 272 6.09 -1.82 26.59
CA LEU A 272 6.15 -0.47 27.18
C LEU A 272 7.20 -0.36 28.30
N LYS A 273 7.46 -1.43 29.05
CA LYS A 273 8.51 -1.45 30.08
C LYS A 273 9.93 -1.50 29.50
N ALA A 274 10.10 -2.14 28.36
CA ALA A 274 11.42 -2.37 27.76
C ALA A 274 11.83 -1.31 26.75
N SER A 275 10.89 -0.59 26.18
CA SER A 275 11.15 0.37 25.09
C SER A 275 11.51 1.76 25.59
N ASN A 276 12.37 2.47 24.84
CA ASN A 276 12.67 3.89 25.03
C ASN A 276 11.76 4.77 24.15
N HIS A 277 11.39 4.26 22.99
CA HIS A 277 10.55 4.93 22.00
C HIS A 277 9.40 4.01 21.60
N ILE A 278 8.20 4.57 21.51
CA ILE A 278 7.01 3.85 21.07
C ILE A 278 6.50 4.48 19.77
N VAL A 279 6.26 3.63 18.79
CA VAL A 279 5.63 3.97 17.51
C VAL A 279 4.29 3.26 17.47
N CYS A 280 3.19 3.99 17.23
CA CYS A 280 1.88 3.36 17.16
C CYS A 280 0.97 4.02 16.10
N ASP A 281 0.06 3.24 15.55
CA ASP A 281 -1.03 3.74 14.70
C ASP A 281 -2.11 4.48 15.51
N GLY A 282 -2.96 5.26 14.81
CA GLY A 282 -4.01 6.05 15.41
C GLY A 282 -4.90 5.28 16.38
N PRO A 283 -5.52 4.17 15.96
CA PRO A 283 -6.36 3.36 16.83
C PRO A 283 -5.65 2.81 18.07
N SER A 284 -4.35 2.49 17.96
CA SER A 284 -3.58 1.96 19.10
C SER A 284 -3.18 3.03 20.10
N LEU A 285 -3.17 4.31 19.72
CA LEU A 285 -2.69 5.40 20.56
C LEU A 285 -3.42 5.47 21.91
N SER A 286 -4.75 5.44 21.89
CA SER A 286 -5.57 5.50 23.09
C SER A 286 -5.33 4.33 24.06
N VAL A 287 -5.06 3.14 23.50
CA VAL A 287 -4.75 1.94 24.28
C VAL A 287 -3.37 2.06 24.93
N VAL A 288 -2.40 2.56 24.18
CA VAL A 288 -1.03 2.82 24.69
C VAL A 288 -1.08 3.86 25.80
N GLU A 289 -1.72 5.02 25.58
CA GLU A 289 -1.84 6.07 26.58
C GLU A 289 -2.54 5.61 27.87
N ASN A 290 -3.66 4.89 27.74
CA ASN A 290 -4.38 4.33 28.89
C ASN A 290 -3.53 3.34 29.68
N THR A 291 -2.74 2.52 28.97
CA THR A 291 -1.83 1.56 29.62
C THR A 291 -0.68 2.27 30.31
N LEU A 292 -0.14 3.33 29.72
CA LEU A 292 0.88 4.19 30.33
C LEU A 292 0.35 4.88 31.60
N LEU A 293 -0.85 5.42 31.56
CA LEU A 293 -1.47 6.11 32.71
C LEU A 293 -1.70 5.15 33.89
N LYS A 294 -2.22 3.94 33.60
CA LYS A 294 -2.47 2.91 34.65
C LYS A 294 -1.19 2.39 35.31
N ASN A 295 -0.06 2.43 34.60
CA ASN A 295 1.20 1.86 35.05
C ASN A 295 2.31 2.91 35.25
N ARG A 296 1.96 4.18 35.44
CA ARG A 296 2.87 5.34 35.48
C ARG A 296 4.03 5.21 36.48
N SER A 297 3.82 4.49 37.58
CA SER A 297 4.84 4.24 38.62
C SER A 297 5.91 3.22 38.20
N GLN A 298 5.68 2.46 37.15
CA GLN A 298 6.56 1.37 36.69
C GLN A 298 7.22 1.67 35.35
N LEU A 299 6.90 2.79 34.70
CA LEU A 299 7.33 3.09 33.34
C LEU A 299 8.34 4.22 33.35
N MET A 300 9.44 4.04 32.61
CA MET A 300 10.46 5.07 32.40
C MET A 300 9.93 6.18 31.47
N ARG A 301 10.74 7.25 31.28
CA ARG A 301 10.43 8.29 30.30
C ARG A 301 10.42 7.68 28.89
N LEU A 302 9.24 7.65 28.28
CA LEU A 302 9.00 7.16 26.93
C LEU A 302 8.81 8.35 25.99
N SER A 303 9.37 8.24 24.77
CA SER A 303 9.04 9.10 23.64
C SER A 303 7.98 8.41 22.79
N LEU A 304 6.83 9.03 22.63
CA LEU A 304 5.72 8.52 21.82
C LEU A 304 5.78 9.16 20.43
N ILE A 305 5.81 8.33 19.40
CA ILE A 305 5.79 8.70 17.99
C ILE A 305 4.48 8.18 17.42
N HIS A 306 3.61 9.08 17.02
CA HIS A 306 2.32 8.74 16.41
C HIS A 306 2.46 8.69 14.90
N ILE A 307 1.88 7.64 14.29
CA ILE A 307 1.83 7.41 12.83
C ILE A 307 0.43 7.75 12.31
#